data_5f1d4e685d00823bf5a1af861d0d4a42
#
_entry.id   5f1d4e685d00823bf5a1af861d0d4a42
#
_cell.length_a   1.000
_cell.length_b   1.000
_cell.length_c   1.000
_cell.angle_alpha   90.00
_cell.angle_beta   90.00
_cell.angle_gamma   90.00
#
_symmetry.space_group_name_H-M   'P 1'
#
loop_
_entity.id
_entity.type
_entity.pdbx_description
1 polymer ?
#
loop_
_entity_poly.entity_id
_entity_poly.type
_entity_poly.pdbx_seq_one_letter_code
_entity_poly.pdbx_strand_id
1 'polypeptide(L)'
;MSDAAAYQADGRSVSRAAFYTIACDPRRSVVVEACAGAGKTWMLVSRIVRALLDGAQPNEILAITFTRKAAGEMRERLDEWLREFAAPGLPHERLVEALQERGVPAQQAETLAPHLAGLHERILDAGRGVEIRTFHCLLYTSPSPRD
;
A
#
# COMPACT_ATOMS: atom_id res chain seq x y z
N MET A 1 -28.30 -5.12 -2.81
CA MET A 1 -27.50 -5.15 -1.57
C MET A 1 -26.71 -3.87 -1.47
N SER A 2 -26.88 -3.13 -0.41
CA SER A 2 -26.10 -1.92 -0.23
C SER A 2 -24.68 -2.27 0.25
N ASP A 3 -23.66 -1.74 -0.39
CA ASP A 3 -22.26 -1.84 0.04
C ASP A 3 -22.03 -1.31 1.46
N ALA A 4 -22.99 -0.55 1.98
CA ALA A 4 -22.92 0.08 3.29
C ALA A 4 -22.80 -0.91 4.46
N ALA A 5 -23.24 -2.15 4.29
CA ALA A 5 -23.16 -3.18 5.34
C ALA A 5 -21.80 -3.92 5.34
N ALA A 6 -21.02 -3.77 4.29
CA ALA A 6 -19.77 -4.52 4.12
C ALA A 6 -18.57 -3.88 4.83
N TYR A 7 -18.63 -2.58 5.12
CA TYR A 7 -17.52 -1.84 5.70
C TYR A 7 -17.92 -1.16 7.00
N GLN A 8 -17.06 -1.26 8.00
CA GLN A 8 -17.27 -0.61 9.30
C GLN A 8 -15.98 0.06 9.76
N ALA A 9 -16.14 1.18 10.43
CA ALA A 9 -15.07 1.88 11.14
C ALA A 9 -15.55 2.18 12.55
N ASP A 10 -14.83 1.69 13.55
CA ASP A 10 -15.17 1.85 14.98
C ASP A 10 -16.63 1.45 15.29
N GLY A 11 -17.06 0.32 14.70
CA GLY A 11 -18.40 -0.24 14.90
C GLY A 11 -19.53 0.44 14.14
N ARG A 12 -19.21 1.43 13.31
CA ARG A 12 -20.22 2.15 12.49
C ARG A 12 -20.07 1.78 11.02
N SER A 13 -21.21 1.58 10.35
CA SER A 13 -21.20 1.35 8.90
C SER A 13 -20.68 2.57 8.15
N VAL A 14 -19.78 2.35 7.24
CA VAL A 14 -19.18 3.40 6.40
C VAL A 14 -19.17 2.97 4.94
N SER A 15 -19.04 3.93 4.04
CA SER A 15 -18.86 3.63 2.62
C SER A 15 -17.48 2.99 2.37
N ARG A 16 -17.35 2.30 1.24
CA ARG A 16 -16.05 1.76 0.81
C ARG A 16 -14.98 2.85 0.74
N ALA A 17 -15.32 4.00 0.17
CA ALA A 17 -14.40 5.13 0.05
C ALA A 17 -13.93 5.63 1.43
N ALA A 18 -14.85 5.80 2.38
CA ALA A 18 -14.53 6.23 3.73
C ALA A 18 -13.65 5.19 4.46
N PHE A 19 -13.93 3.90 4.27
CA PHE A 19 -13.12 2.83 4.84
C PHE A 19 -11.67 2.91 4.34
N TYR A 20 -11.45 3.00 3.03
CA TYR A 20 -10.09 3.05 2.48
C TYR A 20 -9.38 4.37 2.76
N THR A 21 -10.12 5.46 2.93
CA THR A 21 -9.53 6.72 3.41
C THR A 21 -8.84 6.53 4.75
N ILE A 22 -9.44 5.76 5.65
CA ILE A 22 -8.88 5.46 6.97
C ILE A 22 -7.83 4.35 6.88
N ALA A 23 -8.19 3.22 6.28
CA ALA A 23 -7.35 2.02 6.27
C ALA A 23 -6.03 2.19 5.54
N CYS A 24 -6.00 3.00 4.50
CA CYS A 24 -4.79 3.24 3.71
C CYS A 24 -4.04 4.51 4.13
N ASP A 25 -4.52 5.28 5.09
CA ASP A 25 -3.83 6.49 5.54
C ASP A 25 -2.54 6.14 6.27
N PRO A 26 -1.35 6.47 5.72
CA PRO A 26 -0.07 6.09 6.30
C PRO A 26 0.24 6.84 7.60
N ARG A 27 -0.48 7.92 7.89
CA ARG A 27 -0.29 8.72 9.09
C ARG A 27 -1.10 8.20 10.28
N ARG A 28 -1.93 7.17 10.05
CA ARG A 28 -2.77 6.57 11.08
C ARG A 28 -2.32 5.17 11.41
N SER A 29 -2.33 4.84 12.70
CA SER A 29 -2.24 3.46 13.15
C SER A 29 -3.65 2.85 13.10
N VAL A 30 -3.81 1.75 12.39
CA VAL A 30 -5.11 1.12 12.20
C VAL A 30 -5.02 -0.39 12.45
N VAL A 31 -6.11 -0.95 12.94
CA VAL A 31 -6.32 -2.40 13.01
C VAL A 31 -7.46 -2.72 12.05
N VAL A 32 -7.23 -3.63 11.13
CA VAL A 32 -8.25 -4.05 10.15
C VAL A 32 -8.54 -5.52 10.33
N GLU A 33 -9.79 -5.83 10.57
CA GLU A 33 -10.30 -7.21 10.58
C GLU A 33 -11.02 -7.48 9.27
N ALA A 34 -10.67 -8.55 8.61
CA ALA A 34 -11.32 -8.96 7.38
C ALA A 34 -11.22 -10.48 7.21
N CYS A 35 -12.21 -11.06 6.57
CA CYS A 35 -12.18 -12.46 6.19
C CYS A 35 -11.07 -12.72 5.17
N ALA A 36 -10.56 -13.95 5.14
CA ALA A 36 -9.58 -14.37 4.14
C ALA A 36 -10.12 -14.12 2.72
N GLY A 37 -9.29 -13.57 1.85
CA GLY A 37 -9.68 -13.23 0.47
C GLY A 37 -10.44 -11.92 0.31
N ALA A 38 -10.61 -11.13 1.37
CA ALA A 38 -11.40 -9.89 1.35
C ALA A 38 -10.59 -8.64 0.97
N GLY A 39 -9.52 -8.79 0.21
CA GLY A 39 -8.74 -7.65 -0.29
C GLY A 39 -7.70 -7.11 0.69
N LYS A 40 -7.31 -7.88 1.70
CA LYS A 40 -6.29 -7.45 2.68
C LYS A 40 -4.94 -7.14 2.03
N THR A 41 -4.51 -7.97 1.10
CA THR A 41 -3.26 -7.76 0.36
C THR A 41 -3.31 -6.48 -0.44
N TRP A 42 -4.42 -6.25 -1.14
CA TRP A 42 -4.65 -5.02 -1.90
C TRP A 42 -4.55 -3.78 -1.00
N MET A 43 -5.18 -3.84 0.15
CA MET A 43 -5.18 -2.75 1.13
C MET A 43 -3.78 -2.50 1.69
N LEU A 44 -3.05 -3.55 2.07
CA LEU A 44 -1.69 -3.42 2.61
C LEU A 44 -0.73 -2.83 1.58
N VAL A 45 -0.78 -3.29 0.34
CA VAL A 45 0.05 -2.75 -0.74
C VAL A 45 -0.35 -1.31 -1.06
N SER A 46 -1.65 -0.99 -1.03
CA SER A 46 -2.13 0.39 -1.19
C SER A 46 -1.59 1.31 -0.08
N ARG A 47 -1.54 0.82 1.15
CA ARG A 47 -0.96 1.56 2.28
C ARG A 47 0.54 1.81 2.08
N ILE A 48 1.27 0.82 1.56
CA ILE A 48 2.69 0.98 1.20
C ILE A 48 2.87 2.08 0.15
N VAL A 49 2.09 2.04 -0.91
CA VAL A 49 2.15 3.06 -1.97
C VAL A 49 1.86 4.45 -1.41
N ARG A 50 0.85 4.58 -0.57
CA ARG A 50 0.52 5.87 0.06
C ARG A 50 1.61 6.36 1.02
N ALA A 51 2.26 5.46 1.75
CA ALA A 51 3.39 5.84 2.60
C ALA A 51 4.56 6.38 1.77
N LEU A 52 4.88 5.74 0.66
CA LEU A 52 5.91 6.20 -0.27
C LEU A 52 5.57 7.58 -0.85
N LEU A 53 4.31 7.81 -1.21
CA LEU A 53 3.84 9.11 -1.71
C LEU A 53 3.85 10.18 -0.62
N ASP A 54 3.68 9.80 0.64
CA ASP A 54 3.73 10.72 1.79
C ASP A 54 5.17 11.09 2.19
N GLY A 55 6.17 10.52 1.51
CA GLY A 55 7.58 10.87 1.68
C GLY A 55 8.44 9.80 2.36
N ALA A 56 7.88 8.68 2.77
CA ALA A 56 8.66 7.60 3.35
C ALA A 56 9.66 7.05 2.34
N GLN A 57 10.87 6.78 2.80
CA GLN A 57 11.85 6.09 1.99
C GLN A 57 11.50 4.59 1.94
N PRO A 58 11.83 3.88 0.85
CA PRO A 58 11.51 2.45 0.76
C PRO A 58 12.03 1.63 1.93
N ASN A 59 13.23 1.92 2.42
CA ASN A 59 13.85 1.21 3.53
C ASN A 59 13.26 1.56 4.91
N GLU A 60 12.38 2.55 4.98
CA GLU A 60 11.64 2.89 6.20
C GLU A 60 10.35 2.11 6.36
N ILE A 61 9.97 1.34 5.34
CA ILE A 61 8.74 0.57 5.31
C ILE A 61 9.05 -0.91 5.49
N LEU A 62 8.45 -1.51 6.50
CA LEU A 62 8.55 -2.93 6.77
C LEU A 62 7.14 -3.54 6.82
N ALA A 63 6.88 -4.49 5.93
CA ALA A 63 5.68 -5.28 5.95
C ALA A 63 6.01 -6.71 6.39
N ILE A 64 5.24 -7.23 7.33
CA ILE A 64 5.47 -8.56 7.90
C ILE A 64 4.25 -9.43 7.64
N THR A 65 4.48 -10.63 7.16
CA THR A 65 3.45 -11.66 6.94
C THR A 65 3.84 -12.96 7.63
N PHE A 66 2.90 -13.90 7.74
CA PHE A 66 3.20 -15.20 8.32
C PHE A 66 3.78 -16.20 7.34
N THR A 67 3.48 -16.08 6.04
CA THR A 67 3.90 -17.05 5.04
C THR A 67 4.78 -16.42 3.96
N ARG A 68 5.69 -17.22 3.41
CA ARG A 68 6.52 -16.81 2.28
C ARG A 68 5.67 -16.52 1.04
N LYS A 69 4.60 -17.29 0.87
CA LYS A 69 3.65 -17.07 -0.24
C LYS A 69 3.02 -15.69 -0.16
N ALA A 70 2.50 -15.30 1.01
CA ALA A 70 1.90 -13.99 1.21
C ALA A 70 2.92 -12.85 0.99
N ALA A 71 4.15 -13.03 1.49
CA ALA A 71 5.22 -12.06 1.26
C ALA A 71 5.55 -11.92 -0.22
N GLY A 72 5.63 -13.03 -0.94
CA GLY A 72 5.85 -13.06 -2.39
C GLY A 72 4.74 -12.36 -3.16
N GLU A 73 3.50 -12.64 -2.82
CA GLU A 73 2.33 -12.00 -3.44
C GLU A 73 2.33 -10.47 -3.24
N MET A 74 2.70 -10.01 -2.05
CA MET A 74 2.82 -8.58 -1.78
C MET A 74 3.91 -7.92 -2.61
N ARG A 75 5.09 -8.55 -2.72
CA ARG A 75 6.20 -8.04 -3.53
C ARG A 75 5.82 -7.95 -5.00
N GLU A 76 5.24 -9.02 -5.52
CA GLU A 76 4.82 -9.09 -6.92
C GLU A 76 3.78 -8.01 -7.22
N ARG A 77 2.79 -7.86 -6.37
CA ARG A 77 1.73 -6.86 -6.55
C ARG A 77 2.27 -5.44 -6.48
N LEU A 78 3.15 -5.16 -5.53
CA LEU A 78 3.78 -3.85 -5.43
C LEU A 78 4.58 -3.52 -6.70
N ASP A 79 5.41 -4.46 -7.15
CA ASP A 79 6.22 -4.28 -8.34
C ASP A 79 5.38 -4.10 -9.61
N GLU A 80 4.35 -4.92 -9.75
CA GLU A 80 3.39 -4.82 -10.86
C GLU A 80 2.72 -3.44 -10.91
N TRP A 81 2.21 -2.96 -9.76
CA TRP A 81 1.58 -1.64 -9.70
C TRP A 81 2.55 -0.51 -10.00
N LEU A 82 3.76 -0.57 -9.47
CA LEU A 82 4.77 0.46 -9.71
C LEU A 82 5.12 0.56 -11.19
N ARG A 83 5.24 -0.57 -11.88
CA ARG A 83 5.46 -0.61 -13.33
C ARG A 83 4.27 -0.12 -14.12
N GLU A 84 3.07 -0.53 -13.72
CA GLU A 84 1.83 -0.10 -14.36
C GLU A 84 1.68 1.41 -14.31
N PHE A 85 1.88 2.00 -13.13
CA PHE A 85 1.77 3.45 -12.94
C PHE A 85 2.88 4.24 -13.65
N ALA A 86 4.03 3.62 -13.87
CA ALA A 86 5.16 4.22 -14.59
C ALA A 86 5.07 4.03 -16.11
N ALA A 87 4.08 3.30 -16.60
CA ALA A 87 3.96 2.96 -18.02
C ALA A 87 3.82 4.22 -18.88
N PRO A 88 4.63 4.35 -19.95
CA PRO A 88 4.51 5.47 -20.88
C PRO A 88 3.11 5.51 -21.50
N GLY A 89 2.50 6.69 -21.55
CA GLY A 89 1.19 6.87 -22.15
C GLY A 89 0.00 6.55 -21.25
N LEU A 90 0.23 6.18 -19.99
CA LEU A 90 -0.87 6.03 -19.05
C LEU A 90 -1.52 7.40 -18.81
N PRO A 91 -2.85 7.54 -19.07
CA PRO A 91 -3.51 8.82 -18.90
C PRO A 91 -3.47 9.32 -17.46
N HIS A 92 -3.35 10.63 -17.29
CA HIS A 92 -3.36 11.26 -15.96
C HIS A 92 -4.60 10.87 -15.14
N GLU A 93 -5.75 10.81 -15.79
CA GLU A 93 -7.02 10.42 -15.16
C GLU A 93 -6.97 9.04 -14.53
N ARG A 94 -6.24 8.11 -15.14
CA ARG A 94 -6.09 6.74 -14.61
C ARG A 94 -5.26 6.74 -13.33
N LEU A 95 -4.25 7.58 -13.24
CA LEU A 95 -3.45 7.75 -12.02
C LEU A 95 -4.29 8.38 -10.90
N VAL A 96 -5.09 9.38 -11.23
CA VAL A 96 -6.01 10.02 -10.28
C VAL A 96 -7.03 9.00 -9.76
N GLU A 97 -7.66 8.23 -10.63
CA GLU A 97 -8.60 7.17 -10.22
C GLU A 97 -7.93 6.15 -9.29
N ALA A 98 -6.73 5.70 -9.64
CA ALA A 98 -5.98 4.74 -8.82
C ALA A 98 -5.71 5.27 -7.41
N LEU A 99 -5.41 6.55 -7.29
CA LEU A 99 -5.21 7.20 -5.99
C LEU A 99 -6.52 7.32 -5.21
N GLN A 100 -7.61 7.70 -5.88
CA GLN A 100 -8.92 7.81 -5.24
C GLN A 100 -9.43 6.46 -4.73
N GLU A 101 -9.20 5.38 -5.49
CA GLU A 101 -9.52 4.02 -5.04
C GLU A 101 -8.79 3.65 -3.74
N ARG A 102 -7.62 4.22 -3.52
CA ARG A 102 -6.80 4.02 -2.33
C ARG A 102 -7.06 5.04 -1.22
N GLY A 103 -8.16 5.76 -1.31
CA GLY A 103 -8.62 6.69 -0.28
C GLY A 103 -7.98 8.06 -0.32
N VAL A 104 -7.33 8.43 -1.40
CA VAL A 104 -6.78 9.79 -1.57
C VAL A 104 -7.91 10.72 -2.02
N PRO A 105 -8.15 11.86 -1.36
CA PRO A 105 -9.12 12.84 -1.82
C PRO A 105 -8.81 13.35 -3.23
N ALA A 106 -9.85 13.65 -4.01
CA ALA A 106 -9.72 14.03 -5.42
C ALA A 106 -8.69 15.14 -5.67
N GLN A 107 -8.71 16.18 -4.85
CA GLN A 107 -7.79 17.30 -4.99
C GLN A 107 -6.34 16.91 -4.76
N GLN A 108 -6.09 16.07 -3.76
CA GLN A 108 -4.75 15.53 -3.50
C GLN A 108 -4.31 14.55 -4.59
N ALA A 109 -5.24 13.76 -5.11
CA ALA A 109 -4.98 12.80 -6.17
C ALA A 109 -4.45 13.49 -7.43
N GLU A 110 -5.02 14.63 -7.79
CA GLU A 110 -4.52 15.44 -8.91
C GLU A 110 -3.06 15.87 -8.69
N THR A 111 -2.71 16.30 -7.49
CA THR A 111 -1.36 16.74 -7.16
C THR A 111 -0.38 15.55 -7.11
N LEU A 112 -0.83 14.40 -6.61
CA LEU A 112 0.03 13.23 -6.41
C LEU A 112 0.19 12.35 -7.65
N ALA A 113 -0.68 12.48 -8.65
CA ALA A 113 -0.64 11.64 -9.84
C ALA A 113 0.74 11.62 -10.53
N PRO A 114 1.44 12.75 -10.76
CA PRO A 114 2.78 12.72 -11.32
C PRO A 114 3.79 12.00 -10.42
N HIS A 115 3.66 12.12 -9.12
CA HIS A 115 4.51 11.44 -8.15
C HIS A 115 4.28 9.92 -8.17
N LEU A 116 3.04 9.49 -8.35
CA LEU A 116 2.71 8.09 -8.51
C LEU A 116 3.38 7.50 -9.76
N ALA A 117 3.33 8.21 -10.87
CA ALA A 117 3.99 7.80 -12.10
C ALA A 117 5.52 7.69 -11.96
N GLY A 118 6.13 8.55 -11.15
CA GLY A 118 7.57 8.57 -10.90
C GLY A 118 8.04 7.66 -9.76
N LEU A 119 7.14 6.98 -9.09
CA LEU A 119 7.46 6.25 -7.87
C LEU A 119 8.39 5.05 -8.11
N HIS A 120 8.20 4.33 -9.20
CA HIS A 120 9.04 3.18 -9.57
C HIS A 120 10.50 3.60 -9.76
N GLU A 121 10.73 4.67 -10.52
CA GLU A 121 12.06 5.22 -10.74
C GLU A 121 12.71 5.68 -9.44
N ARG A 122 11.95 6.36 -8.59
CA ARG A 122 12.42 6.81 -7.28
C ARG A 122 12.89 5.66 -6.41
N ILE A 123 12.17 4.53 -6.42
CA ILE A 123 12.56 3.35 -5.65
C ILE A 123 13.84 2.71 -6.22
N LEU A 124 13.96 2.64 -7.54
CA LEU A 124 15.17 2.14 -8.19
C LEU A 124 16.38 3.01 -7.84
N ASP A 125 16.22 4.33 -7.86
CA ASP A 125 17.28 5.27 -7.54
C ASP A 125 17.70 5.22 -6.07
N ALA A 126 16.78 4.88 -5.18
CA ALA A 126 17.08 4.73 -3.76
C ALA A 126 18.01 3.55 -3.46
N GLY A 127 18.13 2.59 -4.37
CA GLY A 127 19.01 1.43 -4.23
C GLY A 127 18.54 0.38 -3.23
N ARG A 128 17.48 0.67 -2.48
CA ARG A 128 16.87 -0.27 -1.54
C ARG A 128 15.36 -0.25 -1.71
N GLY A 129 14.77 -1.44 -1.80
CA GLY A 129 13.33 -1.58 -1.90
C GLY A 129 12.63 -1.60 -0.54
N VAL A 130 11.31 -1.64 -0.59
CA VAL A 130 10.47 -1.87 0.57
C VAL A 130 10.76 -3.28 1.12
N GLU A 131 10.92 -3.39 2.42
CA GLU A 131 11.13 -4.69 3.05
C GLU A 131 9.80 -5.39 3.31
N ILE A 132 9.64 -6.55 2.69
CA ILE A 132 8.49 -7.44 2.90
C ILE A 132 9.06 -8.78 3.34
N ARG A 133 8.79 -9.16 4.59
CA ARG A 133 9.38 -10.34 5.22
C ARG A 133 8.33 -11.20 5.89
N THR A 134 8.68 -12.46 6.13
CA THR A 134 7.90 -13.29 7.03
C THR A 134 8.35 -13.05 8.46
N PHE A 135 7.45 -13.27 9.40
CA PHE A 135 7.78 -13.16 10.83
C PHE A 135 8.94 -14.10 11.22
N HIS A 136 8.95 -15.30 10.66
CA HIS A 136 10.04 -16.27 10.86
C HIS A 136 11.38 -15.74 10.37
N CYS A 137 11.44 -15.21 9.14
CA CYS A 137 12.65 -14.60 8.59
C CYS A 137 13.16 -13.44 9.43
N LEU A 138 12.25 -12.61 9.95
CA LEU A 138 12.61 -11.49 10.81
C LEU A 138 13.33 -11.94 12.08
N LEU A 139 12.83 -13.00 12.72
CA LEU A 139 13.43 -13.53 13.94
C LEU A 139 14.84 -14.11 13.73
N TYR A 140 15.08 -14.73 12.56
CA TYR A 140 16.35 -15.39 12.26
C TYR A 140 17.36 -14.54 11.50
N THR A 141 16.90 -13.47 10.86
CA THR A 141 17.75 -12.56 10.08
C THR A 141 17.96 -11.21 10.73
N SER A 142 17.33 -10.96 11.88
CA SER A 142 17.62 -9.77 12.68
C SER A 142 19.12 -9.69 12.96
N PRO A 143 19.72 -8.50 12.86
CA PRO A 143 21.13 -8.35 13.20
C PRO A 143 21.37 -8.85 14.63
N SER A 144 22.30 -9.74 14.76
CA SER A 144 22.77 -10.14 16.07
C SER A 144 23.50 -8.97 16.73
N PRO A 145 23.45 -8.84 18.10
CA PRO A 145 24.18 -7.76 18.79
C PRO A 145 25.66 -7.71 18.52
N ARG A 146 26.23 -8.78 17.99
CA ARG A 146 27.65 -8.84 17.62
C ARG A 146 27.93 -8.28 16.23
N ASP A 147 26.91 -8.07 15.46
CA ASP A 147 27.01 -7.52 14.11
C ASP A 147 26.95 -5.98 14.16
#